data_7bb25fd0c53bde7550cbe89a3004d108
#
_entry.id   7bb25fd0c53bde7550cbe89a3004d108
#
_cell.length_a   1.000
_cell.length_b   1.000
_cell.length_c   1.000
_cell.angle_alpha   90.00
_cell.angle_beta   90.00
_cell.angle_gamma   90.00
#
_symmetry.space_group_name_H-M   'P 1'
#
loop_
_entity.id
_entity.type
_entity.pdbx_description
1 polymer ?
#
loop_
_entity_poly.entity_id
_entity_poly.type
_entity_poly.pdbx_seq_one_letter_code
_entity_poly.pdbx_strand_id
1 'polypeptide(L)'
;MVELKWEEKYELITRNLAEWLGDEKLKSILKQRDLKLYWGTATTGKPHIGYFTPISKIADFLKSGAEVTVLFADLHAYLDNMKAPWELLELRTQYYEIIIKAMLRSIDVPLEKLKFVKGTDYQLSKEYTLDVYRLSSVVTEHDAKKAGAEVVKQVANPLLSGLLYPGLQALDEHYLEVDAQFGGLDQRKIFTFSEKYLPLLGYEKRIHLMNPMIPGLAGSKMSSSEEDSKIDLLDNAAAIKKKLKKHFVNLVM
;
A
#
# COMPACT_ATOMS: atom_id res chain seq x y z
N MET A 1 27.84 -9.53 -5.85
CA MET A 1 27.32 -8.14 -5.95
C MET A 1 28.20 -7.26 -5.07
N VAL A 2 28.56 -6.05 -5.51
CA VAL A 2 29.26 -5.06 -4.67
C VAL A 2 28.29 -4.62 -3.59
N GLU A 3 28.70 -4.65 -2.33
CA GLU A 3 27.88 -4.18 -1.22
C GLU A 3 27.76 -2.65 -1.30
N LEU A 4 26.53 -2.14 -1.40
CA LEU A 4 26.26 -0.71 -1.48
C LEU A 4 26.54 -0.03 -0.15
N LYS A 5 27.14 1.16 -0.18
CA LYS A 5 27.27 2.04 0.98
C LYS A 5 25.88 2.53 1.43
N TRP A 6 25.78 2.94 2.69
CA TRP A 6 24.47 3.39 3.23
C TRP A 6 23.93 4.62 2.50
N GLU A 7 24.79 5.52 1.97
CA GLU A 7 24.37 6.67 1.17
C GLU A 7 23.73 6.24 -0.16
N GLU A 8 24.30 5.24 -0.82
CA GLU A 8 23.78 4.69 -2.08
C GLU A 8 22.45 3.97 -1.84
N LYS A 9 22.34 3.24 -0.73
CA LYS A 9 21.07 2.63 -0.30
C LYS A 9 20.02 3.69 -0.02
N TYR A 10 20.39 4.77 0.68
CA TYR A 10 19.50 5.88 0.99
C TYR A 10 18.98 6.55 -0.29
N GLU A 11 19.84 6.83 -1.25
CA GLU A 11 19.46 7.42 -2.54
C GLU A 11 18.48 6.53 -3.30
N LEU A 12 18.76 5.22 -3.40
CA LEU A 12 17.84 4.27 -4.04
C LEU A 12 16.47 4.24 -3.34
N ILE A 13 16.45 4.30 -2.01
CA ILE A 13 15.22 4.25 -1.22
C ILE A 13 14.42 5.53 -1.38
N THR A 14 15.06 6.70 -1.43
CA THR A 14 14.35 7.99 -1.41
C THR A 14 14.10 8.58 -2.80
N ARG A 15 14.85 8.19 -3.83
CA ARG A 15 14.68 8.73 -5.17
C ARG A 15 13.26 8.53 -5.69
N ASN A 16 12.74 9.54 -6.39
CA ASN A 16 11.41 9.53 -7.00
C ASN A 16 10.23 9.36 -6.01
N LEU A 17 10.45 9.43 -4.69
CA LEU A 17 9.36 9.56 -3.74
C LEU A 17 8.79 10.99 -3.79
N ALA A 18 7.49 11.13 -3.53
CA ALA A 18 6.86 12.43 -3.37
C ALA A 18 7.14 13.03 -1.98
N GLU A 19 7.15 12.19 -0.95
CA GLU A 19 7.39 12.57 0.45
C GLU A 19 7.86 11.35 1.24
N TRP A 20 8.61 11.58 2.33
CA TRP A 20 8.84 10.55 3.34
C TRP A 20 8.92 11.18 4.74
N LEU A 21 8.55 10.39 5.76
CA LEU A 21 8.59 10.76 7.16
C LEU A 21 9.58 9.84 7.89
N GLY A 22 10.29 10.36 8.87
CA GLY A 22 11.25 9.58 9.67
C GLY A 22 12.66 9.50 9.07
N ASP A 23 13.12 10.57 8.40
CA ASP A 23 14.39 10.65 7.70
C ASP A 23 15.61 10.27 8.56
N GLU A 24 15.73 10.82 9.77
CA GLU A 24 16.84 10.52 10.67
C GLU A 24 16.84 9.04 11.13
N LYS A 25 15.64 8.46 11.34
CA LYS A 25 15.49 7.04 11.64
C LYS A 25 15.94 6.16 10.45
N LEU A 26 15.58 6.56 9.22
CA LEU A 26 16.00 5.87 8.00
C LEU A 26 17.53 5.84 7.88
N LYS A 27 18.17 7.00 7.99
CA LYS A 27 19.64 7.12 7.95
C LYS A 27 20.33 6.30 9.05
N SER A 28 19.77 6.32 10.27
CA SER A 28 20.30 5.55 11.39
C SER A 28 20.25 4.05 11.14
N ILE A 29 19.13 3.54 10.60
CA ILE A 29 18.97 2.13 10.27
C ILE A 29 19.96 1.71 9.19
N LEU A 30 20.05 2.47 8.09
CA LEU A 30 20.88 2.13 6.93
C LEU A 30 22.40 2.11 7.25
N LYS A 31 22.84 2.85 8.26
CA LYS A 31 24.23 2.78 8.78
C LYS A 31 24.52 1.49 9.54
N GLN A 32 23.51 0.76 9.97
CA GLN A 32 23.65 -0.42 10.83
C GLN A 32 23.24 -1.73 10.14
N ARG A 33 22.21 -1.68 9.32
CA ARG A 33 21.61 -2.83 8.65
C ARG A 33 20.73 -2.45 7.47
N ASP A 34 20.26 -3.43 6.73
CA ASP A 34 19.26 -3.25 5.69
C ASP A 34 17.89 -2.88 6.29
N LEU A 35 17.12 -2.12 5.53
CA LEU A 35 15.76 -1.69 5.88
C LEU A 35 14.79 -2.86 5.71
N LYS A 36 13.83 -2.98 6.64
CA LYS A 36 12.66 -3.85 6.50
C LYS A 36 11.44 -2.98 6.23
N LEU A 37 10.70 -3.27 5.18
CA LEU A 37 9.51 -2.49 4.86
C LEU A 37 8.39 -3.37 4.32
N TYR A 38 7.15 -2.87 4.39
CA TYR A 38 6.04 -3.50 3.70
C TYR A 38 5.32 -2.53 2.76
N TRP A 39 4.69 -3.11 1.75
CA TRP A 39 3.73 -2.46 0.87
C TRP A 39 2.44 -3.27 0.88
N GLY A 40 1.33 -2.62 1.26
CA GLY A 40 0.00 -3.23 1.28
C GLY A 40 -0.80 -2.91 0.03
N THR A 41 -1.51 -3.90 -0.49
CA THR A 41 -2.48 -3.72 -1.57
C THR A 41 -3.79 -4.41 -1.24
N ALA A 42 -4.88 -3.64 -1.20
CA ALA A 42 -6.22 -4.19 -0.97
C ALA A 42 -6.75 -4.87 -2.24
N THR A 43 -7.22 -6.11 -2.11
CA THR A 43 -7.64 -6.97 -3.23
C THR A 43 -9.07 -6.65 -3.69
N THR A 44 -9.37 -5.36 -3.96
CA THR A 44 -10.72 -4.84 -4.22
C THR A 44 -11.21 -4.99 -5.65
N GLY A 45 -10.30 -5.20 -6.62
CA GLY A 45 -10.67 -5.25 -8.03
C GLY A 45 -9.64 -6.02 -8.86
N LYS A 46 -9.16 -5.43 -9.96
CA LYS A 46 -8.10 -6.01 -10.80
C LYS A 46 -6.89 -5.08 -10.82
N PRO A 47 -5.66 -5.60 -10.61
CA PRO A 47 -4.45 -4.83 -10.86
C PRO A 47 -4.44 -4.26 -12.29
N HIS A 48 -3.89 -3.07 -12.43
CA HIS A 48 -3.85 -2.32 -13.68
C HIS A 48 -2.46 -1.74 -13.92
N ILE A 49 -2.23 -1.10 -15.07
CA ILE A 49 -0.92 -0.58 -15.48
C ILE A 49 -0.30 0.37 -14.42
N GLY A 50 -1.10 1.09 -13.65
CA GLY A 50 -0.63 1.96 -12.57
C GLY A 50 0.13 1.23 -11.46
N TYR A 51 -0.02 -0.09 -11.35
CA TYR A 51 0.75 -0.90 -10.40
C TYR A 51 2.25 -0.95 -10.72
N PHE A 52 2.66 -0.65 -11.97
CA PHE A 52 4.09 -0.56 -12.28
C PHE A 52 4.81 0.53 -11.51
N THR A 53 4.12 1.57 -11.04
CA THR A 53 4.73 2.62 -10.20
C THR A 53 5.21 2.09 -8.86
N PRO A 54 4.35 1.51 -7.98
CA PRO A 54 4.85 0.89 -6.76
C PRO A 54 5.78 -0.29 -7.03
N ILE A 55 5.55 -1.10 -8.07
CA ILE A 55 6.40 -2.25 -8.42
C ILE A 55 7.82 -1.79 -8.80
N SER A 56 7.97 -0.73 -9.60
CA SER A 56 9.28 -0.15 -9.94
C SER A 56 9.99 0.39 -8.69
N LYS A 57 9.25 0.94 -7.74
CA LYS A 57 9.83 1.41 -6.47
C LYS A 57 10.24 0.25 -5.56
N ILE A 58 9.46 -0.82 -5.52
CA ILE A 58 9.85 -2.08 -4.84
C ILE A 58 11.15 -2.63 -5.43
N ALA A 59 11.34 -2.50 -6.74
CA ALA A 59 12.61 -2.85 -7.38
C ALA A 59 13.80 -2.05 -6.83
N ASP A 60 13.63 -0.74 -6.60
CA ASP A 60 14.65 0.09 -5.97
C ASP A 60 14.97 -0.35 -4.54
N PHE A 61 13.95 -0.66 -3.75
CA PHE A 61 14.11 -1.17 -2.39
C PHE A 61 14.90 -2.49 -2.38
N LEU A 62 14.53 -3.44 -3.22
CA LEU A 62 15.23 -4.74 -3.31
C LEU A 62 16.69 -4.56 -3.79
N LYS A 63 16.93 -3.66 -4.76
CA LYS A 63 18.28 -3.31 -5.22
C LYS A 63 19.13 -2.63 -4.14
N SER A 64 18.51 -1.89 -3.22
CA SER A 64 19.21 -1.32 -2.05
C SER A 64 19.56 -2.37 -0.98
N GLY A 65 19.11 -3.60 -1.14
CA GLY A 65 19.29 -4.68 -0.16
C GLY A 65 18.15 -4.79 0.86
N ALA A 66 17.12 -3.94 0.78
CA ALA A 66 16.00 -3.97 1.74
C ALA A 66 15.19 -5.28 1.67
N GLU A 67 14.68 -5.72 2.81
CA GLU A 67 13.69 -6.79 2.90
C GLU A 67 12.30 -6.20 2.67
N VAL A 68 11.58 -6.69 1.66
CA VAL A 68 10.26 -6.18 1.28
C VAL A 68 9.20 -7.23 1.55
N THR A 69 8.16 -6.85 2.29
CA THR A 69 6.95 -7.65 2.47
C THR A 69 5.82 -7.05 1.62
N VAL A 70 5.25 -7.84 0.72
CA VAL A 70 4.01 -7.50 0.02
C VAL A 70 2.85 -8.07 0.81
N LEU A 71 2.03 -7.19 1.38
CA LEU A 71 0.82 -7.55 2.11
C LEU A 71 -0.37 -7.54 1.15
N PHE A 72 -0.97 -8.70 0.93
CA PHE A 72 -2.31 -8.79 0.34
C PHE A 72 -3.33 -8.47 1.43
N ALA A 73 -3.79 -7.23 1.46
CA ALA A 73 -4.70 -6.69 2.46
C ALA A 73 -6.16 -7.13 2.17
N ASP A 74 -6.40 -8.42 2.28
CA ASP A 74 -7.69 -9.08 2.00
C ASP A 74 -8.78 -8.62 2.98
N LEU A 75 -8.50 -8.61 4.28
CA LEU A 75 -9.45 -8.10 5.27
C LEU A 75 -9.75 -6.61 5.06
N HIS A 76 -8.76 -5.80 4.68
CA HIS A 76 -8.98 -4.39 4.33
C HIS A 76 -9.90 -4.24 3.10
N ALA A 77 -9.77 -5.13 2.11
CA ALA A 77 -10.67 -5.13 0.94
C ALA A 77 -12.13 -5.41 1.32
N TYR A 78 -12.35 -6.24 2.33
CA TYR A 78 -13.69 -6.47 2.89
C TYR A 78 -14.18 -5.27 3.69
N LEU A 79 -13.32 -4.67 4.53
CA LEU A 79 -13.67 -3.54 5.39
C LEU A 79 -13.93 -2.24 4.61
N ASP A 80 -13.38 -2.08 3.40
CA ASP A 80 -13.60 -0.91 2.54
C ASP A 80 -15.00 -0.94 1.90
N ASN A 81 -16.02 -0.72 2.74
CA ASN A 81 -17.43 -0.73 2.34
C ASN A 81 -17.83 -1.98 1.53
N MET A 82 -17.30 -3.14 1.91
CA MET A 82 -17.56 -4.44 1.30
C MET A 82 -17.29 -4.47 -0.22
N LYS A 83 -16.29 -3.72 -0.69
CA LYS A 83 -15.87 -3.76 -2.11
C LYS A 83 -15.49 -5.17 -2.59
N ALA A 84 -15.00 -6.01 -1.67
CA ALA A 84 -14.74 -7.42 -1.93
C ALA A 84 -15.62 -8.25 -1.01
N PRO A 85 -16.65 -8.97 -1.55
CA PRO A 85 -17.41 -9.94 -0.78
C PRO A 85 -16.49 -11.00 -0.18
N TRP A 86 -16.81 -11.44 1.05
CA TRP A 86 -15.98 -12.39 1.80
C TRP A 86 -15.64 -13.65 0.99
N GLU A 87 -16.60 -14.17 0.25
CA GLU A 87 -16.47 -15.39 -0.56
C GLU A 87 -15.49 -15.25 -1.73
N LEU A 88 -15.17 -14.02 -2.13
CA LEU A 88 -14.25 -13.74 -3.23
C LEU A 88 -12.83 -13.35 -2.78
N LEU A 89 -12.62 -13.15 -1.47
CA LEU A 89 -11.32 -12.66 -0.97
C LEU A 89 -10.18 -13.58 -1.34
N GLU A 90 -10.33 -14.88 -1.14
CA GLU A 90 -9.28 -15.86 -1.44
C GLU A 90 -8.94 -15.88 -2.94
N LEU A 91 -9.94 -15.93 -3.82
CA LEU A 91 -9.73 -15.93 -5.27
C LEU A 91 -9.09 -14.64 -5.76
N ARG A 92 -9.49 -13.50 -5.20
CA ARG A 92 -8.89 -12.20 -5.53
C ARG A 92 -7.46 -12.12 -5.05
N THR A 93 -7.16 -12.60 -3.87
CA THR A 93 -5.80 -12.63 -3.31
C THR A 93 -4.87 -13.48 -4.17
N GLN A 94 -5.29 -14.67 -4.57
CA GLN A 94 -4.54 -15.52 -5.50
C GLN A 94 -4.29 -14.82 -6.85
N TYR A 95 -5.31 -14.16 -7.40
CA TYR A 95 -5.18 -13.41 -8.64
C TYR A 95 -4.14 -12.27 -8.51
N TYR A 96 -4.22 -11.48 -7.44
CA TYR A 96 -3.26 -10.40 -7.16
C TYR A 96 -1.84 -10.94 -7.01
N GLU A 97 -1.68 -12.05 -6.29
CA GLU A 97 -0.37 -12.69 -6.10
C GLU A 97 0.28 -13.09 -7.42
N ILE A 98 -0.48 -13.76 -8.31
CA ILE A 98 0.00 -14.16 -9.63
C ILE A 98 0.43 -12.94 -10.45
N ILE A 99 -0.42 -11.91 -10.52
CA ILE A 99 -0.15 -10.71 -11.31
C ILE A 99 1.05 -9.93 -10.77
N ILE A 100 1.13 -9.69 -9.47
CA ILE A 100 2.24 -8.94 -8.86
C ILE A 100 3.56 -9.68 -9.05
N LYS A 101 3.58 -11.01 -8.87
CA LYS A 101 4.76 -11.83 -9.17
C LYS A 101 5.16 -11.74 -10.65
N ALA A 102 4.20 -11.76 -11.56
CA ALA A 102 4.47 -11.64 -13.00
C ALA A 102 5.05 -10.25 -13.35
N MET A 103 4.50 -9.18 -12.76
CA MET A 103 5.00 -7.81 -12.94
C MET A 103 6.45 -7.67 -12.44
N LEU A 104 6.74 -8.15 -11.23
CA LEU A 104 8.10 -8.11 -10.67
C LEU A 104 9.09 -8.89 -11.53
N ARG A 105 8.72 -10.08 -12.02
CA ARG A 105 9.56 -10.85 -12.95
C ARG A 105 9.80 -10.11 -14.28
N SER A 106 8.82 -9.37 -14.78
CA SER A 106 8.92 -8.65 -16.06
C SER A 106 9.93 -7.50 -16.03
N ILE A 107 10.33 -7.03 -14.84
CA ILE A 107 11.32 -5.95 -14.65
C ILE A 107 12.65 -6.45 -14.08
N ASP A 108 12.87 -7.76 -14.12
CA ASP A 108 14.13 -8.44 -13.76
C ASP A 108 14.68 -8.02 -12.39
N VAL A 109 13.88 -8.23 -11.34
CA VAL A 109 14.22 -7.87 -9.96
C VAL A 109 14.59 -9.11 -9.17
N PRO A 110 15.66 -9.07 -8.34
CA PRO A 110 15.97 -10.15 -7.41
C PRO A 110 14.83 -10.31 -6.38
N LEU A 111 14.32 -11.54 -6.22
CA LEU A 111 13.16 -11.82 -5.37
C LEU A 111 13.53 -12.47 -4.03
N GLU A 112 14.81 -12.68 -3.73
CA GLU A 112 15.28 -13.42 -2.56
C GLU A 112 14.88 -12.75 -1.23
N LYS A 113 14.79 -11.42 -1.23
CA LYS A 113 14.39 -10.62 -0.06
C LYS A 113 12.93 -10.15 -0.12
N LEU A 114 12.12 -10.76 -0.98
CA LEU A 114 10.71 -10.46 -1.13
C LEU A 114 9.85 -11.54 -0.47
N LYS A 115 8.95 -11.11 0.41
CA LYS A 115 7.97 -11.97 1.09
C LYS A 115 6.55 -11.57 0.68
N PHE A 116 5.65 -12.54 0.70
CA PHE A 116 4.22 -12.33 0.48
C PHE A 116 3.45 -12.81 1.71
N VAL A 117 2.53 -11.99 2.21
CA VAL A 117 1.73 -12.27 3.41
C VAL A 117 0.29 -11.87 3.12
N LYS A 118 -0.69 -12.65 3.59
CA LYS A 118 -2.10 -12.26 3.59
C LYS A 118 -2.45 -11.60 4.92
N GLY A 119 -3.31 -10.60 4.90
CA GLY A 119 -3.78 -9.93 6.11
C GLY A 119 -4.44 -10.91 7.09
N THR A 120 -5.33 -11.75 6.58
CA THR A 120 -6.03 -12.77 7.40
C THR A 120 -5.10 -13.80 8.05
N ASP A 121 -3.86 -13.98 7.60
CA ASP A 121 -2.90 -14.91 8.22
C ASP A 121 -2.51 -14.48 9.65
N TYR A 122 -2.59 -13.17 10.00
CA TYR A 122 -2.22 -12.65 11.31
C TYR A 122 -3.23 -11.69 11.93
N GLN A 123 -4.00 -10.94 11.11
CA GLN A 123 -4.94 -9.92 11.60
C GLN A 123 -6.12 -10.50 12.41
N LEU A 124 -6.38 -11.80 12.27
CA LEU A 124 -7.41 -12.52 13.03
C LEU A 124 -6.85 -13.19 14.29
N SER A 125 -5.57 -13.00 14.62
CA SER A 125 -5.00 -13.49 15.87
C SER A 125 -5.63 -12.81 17.09
N LYS A 126 -5.56 -13.46 18.23
CA LYS A 126 -6.08 -12.94 19.50
C LYS A 126 -5.39 -11.62 19.87
N GLU A 127 -4.10 -11.58 19.73
CA GLU A 127 -3.25 -10.44 20.08
C GLU A 127 -3.58 -9.23 19.20
N TYR A 128 -3.65 -9.42 17.89
CA TYR A 128 -4.03 -8.36 16.94
C TYR A 128 -5.45 -7.85 17.22
N THR A 129 -6.40 -8.76 17.42
CA THR A 129 -7.80 -8.41 17.72
C THR A 129 -7.89 -7.60 19.02
N LEU A 130 -7.14 -7.96 20.05
CA LEU A 130 -7.08 -7.19 21.30
C LEU A 130 -6.56 -5.77 21.05
N ASP A 131 -5.52 -5.63 20.22
CA ASP A 131 -4.95 -4.33 19.90
C ASP A 131 -5.89 -3.47 19.04
N VAL A 132 -6.71 -4.07 18.17
CA VAL A 132 -7.80 -3.35 17.51
C VAL A 132 -8.75 -2.71 18.53
N TYR A 133 -9.14 -3.43 19.58
CA TYR A 133 -9.98 -2.88 20.66
C TYR A 133 -9.24 -1.82 21.48
N ARG A 134 -7.98 -2.06 21.85
CA ARG A 134 -7.16 -1.06 22.58
C ARG A 134 -7.03 0.22 21.76
N LEU A 135 -6.74 0.13 20.47
CA LEU A 135 -6.65 1.28 19.57
C LEU A 135 -8.02 1.99 19.46
N SER A 136 -9.10 1.23 19.30
CA SER A 136 -10.47 1.77 19.22
C SER A 136 -10.90 2.51 20.49
N SER A 137 -10.30 2.20 21.65
CA SER A 137 -10.60 2.88 22.90
C SER A 137 -9.95 4.26 23.05
N VAL A 138 -8.97 4.60 22.19
CA VAL A 138 -8.24 5.89 22.24
C VAL A 138 -8.44 6.73 20.98
N VAL A 139 -8.89 6.13 19.87
CA VAL A 139 -9.14 6.82 18.59
C VAL A 139 -10.53 7.42 18.58
N THR A 140 -10.63 8.70 18.20
CA THR A 140 -11.94 9.36 18.01
C THR A 140 -12.52 9.02 16.64
N GLU A 141 -13.86 9.04 16.53
CA GLU A 141 -14.56 8.90 15.23
C GLU A 141 -14.06 9.92 14.19
N HIS A 142 -13.85 11.17 14.64
CA HIS A 142 -13.34 12.24 13.79
C HIS A 142 -11.97 11.88 13.16
N ASP A 143 -11.04 11.39 13.97
CA ASP A 143 -9.70 11.06 13.49
C ASP A 143 -9.70 9.80 12.60
N ALA A 144 -10.54 8.81 12.91
CA ALA A 144 -10.71 7.63 12.06
C ALA A 144 -11.27 8.01 10.67
N LYS A 145 -12.31 8.85 10.62
CA LYS A 145 -12.85 9.39 9.37
C LYS A 145 -11.81 10.19 8.59
N LYS A 146 -11.09 11.08 9.27
CA LYS A 146 -10.05 11.91 8.64
C LYS A 146 -8.91 11.06 8.07
N ALA A 147 -8.47 10.04 8.78
CA ALA A 147 -7.41 9.15 8.33
C ALA A 147 -7.83 8.37 7.08
N GLY A 148 -9.05 7.83 7.04
CA GLY A 148 -9.58 7.06 5.91
C GLY A 148 -10.06 7.88 4.71
N ALA A 149 -10.07 9.22 4.80
CA ALA A 149 -10.79 10.08 3.84
C ALA A 149 -10.36 9.93 2.37
N GLU A 150 -9.12 9.56 2.09
CA GLU A 150 -8.59 9.40 0.72
C GLU A 150 -8.50 7.94 0.26
N VAL A 151 -8.63 7.01 1.20
CA VAL A 151 -8.42 5.56 0.96
C VAL A 151 -9.73 4.80 0.96
N VAL A 152 -10.54 5.02 2.00
CA VAL A 152 -11.84 4.36 2.15
C VAL A 152 -12.89 5.08 1.31
N LYS A 153 -13.73 4.33 0.59
CA LYS A 153 -14.82 4.89 -0.20
C LYS A 153 -15.72 5.78 0.68
N GLN A 154 -15.82 7.05 0.31
CA GLN A 154 -16.66 8.01 1.02
C GLN A 154 -18.14 7.80 0.68
N VAL A 155 -18.97 7.65 1.69
CA VAL A 155 -20.42 7.47 1.59
C VAL A 155 -21.13 8.33 2.64
N ALA A 156 -22.39 8.69 2.40
CA ALA A 156 -23.16 9.54 3.31
C ALA A 156 -23.29 8.93 4.72
N ASN A 157 -23.48 7.61 4.79
CA ASN A 157 -23.55 6.86 6.05
C ASN A 157 -22.43 5.82 6.07
N PRO A 158 -21.22 6.16 6.56
CA PRO A 158 -20.08 5.24 6.59
C PRO A 158 -20.35 4.07 7.52
N LEU A 159 -19.94 2.88 7.09
CA LEU A 159 -20.00 1.69 7.90
C LEU A 159 -18.91 1.73 8.98
N LEU A 160 -19.14 1.08 10.12
CA LEU A 160 -18.14 0.94 11.18
C LEU A 160 -16.84 0.30 10.67
N SER A 161 -16.94 -0.62 9.71
CA SER A 161 -15.79 -1.24 9.06
C SER A 161 -14.82 -0.23 8.44
N GLY A 162 -15.34 0.83 7.80
CA GLY A 162 -14.53 1.91 7.24
C GLY A 162 -13.82 2.76 8.29
N LEU A 163 -14.35 2.82 9.52
CA LEU A 163 -13.69 3.50 10.65
C LEU A 163 -12.58 2.67 11.26
N LEU A 164 -12.66 1.34 11.20
CA LEU A 164 -11.61 0.44 11.67
C LEU A 164 -10.42 0.36 10.72
N TYR A 165 -10.66 0.55 9.42
CA TYR A 165 -9.65 0.41 8.35
C TYR A 165 -8.31 1.11 8.64
N PRO A 166 -8.26 2.41 8.99
CA PRO A 166 -6.99 3.10 9.26
C PRO A 166 -6.24 2.53 10.46
N GLY A 167 -6.98 2.06 11.47
CA GLY A 167 -6.41 1.46 12.68
C GLY A 167 -5.75 0.11 12.40
N LEU A 168 -6.36 -0.72 11.57
CA LEU A 168 -5.77 -1.97 11.16
C LEU A 168 -4.49 -1.74 10.35
N GLN A 169 -4.51 -0.82 9.40
CA GLN A 169 -3.31 -0.50 8.62
C GLN A 169 -2.17 0.04 9.50
N ALA A 170 -2.48 0.81 10.54
CA ALA A 170 -1.48 1.24 11.51
C ALA A 170 -0.88 0.07 12.29
N LEU A 171 -1.70 -0.88 12.75
CA LEU A 171 -1.25 -2.06 13.49
C LEU A 171 -0.40 -2.99 12.63
N ASP A 172 -0.63 -3.06 11.32
CA ASP A 172 0.19 -3.87 10.40
C ASP A 172 1.68 -3.51 10.48
N GLU A 173 2.03 -2.25 10.74
CA GLU A 173 3.41 -1.80 10.93
C GLU A 173 4.12 -2.53 12.08
N HIS A 174 3.38 -2.82 13.16
CA HIS A 174 3.90 -3.54 14.31
C HIS A 174 3.94 -5.05 14.06
N TYR A 175 2.83 -5.61 13.59
CA TYR A 175 2.67 -7.06 13.43
C TYR A 175 3.48 -7.66 12.28
N LEU A 176 3.84 -6.87 11.28
CA LEU A 176 4.78 -7.27 10.22
C LEU A 176 6.26 -7.05 10.61
N GLU A 177 6.53 -6.52 11.81
CA GLU A 177 7.87 -6.29 12.36
C GLU A 177 8.77 -5.49 11.40
N VAL A 178 8.21 -4.47 10.75
CA VAL A 178 8.92 -3.64 9.78
C VAL A 178 9.40 -2.31 10.36
N ASP A 179 10.38 -1.70 9.72
CA ASP A 179 10.88 -0.36 10.01
C ASP A 179 10.07 0.72 9.30
N ALA A 180 9.54 0.37 8.12
CA ALA A 180 8.86 1.33 7.25
C ALA A 180 7.61 0.75 6.60
N GLN A 181 6.65 1.64 6.33
CA GLN A 181 5.53 1.39 5.43
C GLN A 181 5.71 2.20 4.15
N PHE A 182 5.45 1.56 2.99
CA PHE A 182 5.43 2.19 1.69
C PHE A 182 4.02 2.24 1.12
N GLY A 183 3.64 3.38 0.52
CA GLY A 183 2.34 3.56 -0.10
C GLY A 183 2.32 4.73 -1.09
N GLY A 184 1.15 5.06 -1.62
CA GLY A 184 0.95 6.29 -2.37
C GLY A 184 0.78 7.50 -1.44
N LEU A 185 0.89 8.71 -1.99
CA LEU A 185 0.67 9.95 -1.24
C LEU A 185 -0.75 10.02 -0.64
N ASP A 186 -1.71 9.32 -1.21
CA ASP A 186 -3.07 9.16 -0.67
C ASP A 186 -3.12 8.44 0.69
N GLN A 187 -2.05 7.72 1.07
CA GLN A 187 -1.92 7.06 2.38
C GLN A 187 -1.46 8.01 3.49
N ARG A 188 -1.03 9.23 3.16
CA ARG A 188 -0.41 10.18 4.09
C ARG A 188 -1.20 10.40 5.38
N LYS A 189 -2.53 10.46 5.29
CA LYS A 189 -3.39 10.67 6.46
C LYS A 189 -3.39 9.46 7.40
N ILE A 190 -3.29 8.24 6.86
CA ILE A 190 -3.17 7.03 7.67
C ILE A 190 -1.78 6.99 8.30
N PHE A 191 -0.72 7.37 7.59
CA PHE A 191 0.64 7.41 8.15
C PHE A 191 0.76 8.39 9.34
N THR A 192 0.21 9.59 9.21
CA THR A 192 0.18 10.55 10.33
C THR A 192 -0.73 10.09 11.47
N PHE A 193 -1.76 9.32 11.18
CA PHE A 193 -2.59 8.65 12.18
C PHE A 193 -1.78 7.58 12.94
N SER A 194 -1.02 6.74 12.23
CA SER A 194 -0.11 5.74 12.84
C SER A 194 0.89 6.42 13.79
N GLU A 195 1.54 7.50 13.35
CA GLU A 195 2.48 8.27 14.20
C GLU A 195 1.85 8.85 15.47
N LYS A 196 0.57 9.21 15.41
CA LYS A 196 -0.17 9.75 16.55
C LYS A 196 -0.57 8.66 17.55
N TYR A 197 -1.08 7.54 17.07
CA TYR A 197 -1.81 6.58 17.90
C TYR A 197 -1.01 5.35 18.31
N LEU A 198 -0.08 4.84 17.51
CA LEU A 198 0.72 3.67 17.89
C LEU A 198 1.54 3.88 19.18
N PRO A 199 2.14 5.07 19.44
CA PRO A 199 2.83 5.32 20.70
C PRO A 199 1.92 5.23 21.94
N LEU A 200 0.61 5.48 21.81
CA LEU A 200 -0.34 5.33 22.92
C LEU A 200 -0.56 3.87 23.33
N LEU A 201 -0.26 2.93 22.43
CA LEU A 201 -0.28 1.49 22.69
C LEU A 201 1.09 0.97 23.17
N GLY A 202 2.12 1.82 23.21
CA GLY A 202 3.49 1.45 23.53
C GLY A 202 4.31 1.00 22.32
N TYR A 203 3.84 1.23 21.09
CA TYR A 203 4.53 0.86 19.86
C TYR A 203 5.35 2.01 19.30
N GLU A 204 6.46 1.68 18.62
CA GLU A 204 7.33 2.67 18.01
C GLU A 204 6.73 3.27 16.76
N LYS A 205 7.07 4.54 16.48
CA LYS A 205 6.82 5.16 15.18
C LYS A 205 7.64 4.48 14.09
N ARG A 206 7.05 4.34 12.91
CA ARG A 206 7.71 3.80 11.72
C ARG A 206 8.09 4.90 10.74
N ILE A 207 8.89 4.53 9.74
CA ILE A 207 9.21 5.36 8.60
C ILE A 207 8.07 5.21 7.58
N HIS A 208 7.66 6.31 6.95
CA HIS A 208 6.62 6.28 5.92
C HIS A 208 7.17 6.81 4.61
N LEU A 209 7.12 5.99 3.56
CA LEU A 209 7.65 6.28 2.23
C LEU A 209 6.48 6.44 1.26
N MET A 210 6.38 7.57 0.56
CA MET A 210 5.20 7.91 -0.24
C MET A 210 5.55 8.13 -1.70
N ASN A 211 4.98 7.31 -2.58
CA ASN A 211 5.06 7.48 -4.02
C ASN A 211 4.12 8.59 -4.52
N PRO A 212 4.49 9.28 -5.60
CA PRO A 212 3.57 10.17 -6.29
C PRO A 212 2.36 9.39 -6.83
N MET A 213 1.23 10.07 -6.89
CA MET A 213 0.01 9.52 -7.49
C MET A 213 0.05 9.65 -9.00
N ILE A 214 -0.34 8.58 -9.71
CA ILE A 214 -0.53 8.61 -11.15
C ILE A 214 -2.00 8.92 -11.44
N PRO A 215 -2.31 9.94 -12.27
CA PRO A 215 -3.66 10.20 -12.69
C PRO A 215 -4.22 9.04 -13.52
N GLY A 216 -5.47 8.72 -13.30
CA GLY A 216 -6.22 7.79 -14.13
C GLY A 216 -6.65 8.40 -15.46
N LEU A 217 -7.17 7.58 -16.37
CA LEU A 217 -7.63 8.02 -17.70
C LEU A 217 -8.77 9.04 -17.66
N ALA A 218 -9.50 9.14 -16.54
CA ALA A 218 -10.58 10.10 -16.34
C ALA A 218 -10.14 11.38 -15.60
N GLY A 219 -8.82 11.60 -15.41
CA GLY A 219 -8.26 12.74 -14.68
C GLY A 219 -8.28 12.59 -13.15
N SER A 220 -9.02 11.64 -12.61
CA SER A 220 -8.98 11.23 -11.20
C SER A 220 -7.92 10.16 -10.95
N LYS A 221 -7.83 9.67 -9.70
CA LYS A 221 -6.99 8.52 -9.35
C LYS A 221 -7.34 7.28 -10.19
N MET A 222 -6.35 6.57 -10.71
CA MET A 222 -6.55 5.27 -11.35
C MET A 222 -7.01 4.25 -10.29
N SER A 223 -8.16 3.62 -10.50
CA SER A 223 -8.81 2.75 -9.51
C SER A 223 -8.97 1.32 -10.01
N SER A 224 -8.62 0.34 -9.18
CA SER A 224 -8.80 -1.09 -9.48
C SER A 224 -10.28 -1.48 -9.65
N SER A 225 -11.21 -0.74 -9.04
CA SER A 225 -12.64 -0.99 -9.10
C SER A 225 -13.40 -0.22 -10.19
N GLU A 226 -12.73 0.73 -10.91
CA GLU A 226 -13.34 1.58 -11.93
C GLU A 226 -12.75 1.30 -13.32
N GLU A 227 -13.52 0.61 -14.17
CA GLU A 227 -13.05 0.16 -15.49
C GLU A 227 -12.64 1.31 -16.44
N ASP A 228 -13.35 2.44 -16.41
CA ASP A 228 -13.08 3.59 -17.29
C ASP A 228 -11.86 4.43 -16.82
N SER A 229 -11.40 4.26 -15.59
CA SER A 229 -10.27 5.00 -15.03
C SER A 229 -8.90 4.36 -15.33
N LYS A 230 -8.88 3.12 -15.85
CA LYS A 230 -7.66 2.29 -15.92
C LYS A 230 -7.47 1.59 -17.27
N ILE A 231 -6.22 1.25 -17.56
CA ILE A 231 -5.86 0.20 -18.52
C ILE A 231 -5.65 -1.09 -17.72
N ASP A 232 -6.51 -2.08 -17.97
CA ASP A 232 -6.39 -3.41 -17.37
C ASP A 232 -5.21 -4.16 -18.02
N LEU A 233 -4.52 -4.99 -17.24
CA LEU A 233 -3.37 -5.76 -17.76
C LEU A 233 -3.80 -6.86 -18.76
N LEU A 234 -5.09 -7.19 -18.82
CA LEU A 234 -5.68 -8.13 -19.76
C LEU A 234 -6.39 -7.44 -20.93
N ASP A 235 -6.35 -6.10 -21.02
CA ASP A 235 -6.92 -5.38 -22.16
C ASP A 235 -6.18 -5.74 -23.46
N ASN A 236 -6.92 -6.05 -24.51
CA ASN A 236 -6.34 -6.22 -25.82
C ASN A 236 -6.01 -4.87 -26.49
N ALA A 237 -5.24 -4.89 -27.56
CA ALA A 237 -4.79 -3.68 -28.26
C ALA A 237 -5.95 -2.76 -28.72
N ALA A 238 -7.11 -3.30 -29.10
CA ALA A 238 -8.27 -2.52 -29.50
C ALA A 238 -8.90 -1.79 -28.31
N ALA A 239 -9.01 -2.45 -27.16
CA ALA A 239 -9.51 -1.87 -25.91
C ALA A 239 -8.57 -0.76 -25.41
N ILE A 240 -7.26 -0.99 -25.38
CA ILE A 240 -6.25 0.01 -25.03
C ILE A 240 -6.37 1.24 -25.94
N LYS A 241 -6.41 1.04 -27.27
CA LYS A 241 -6.53 2.14 -28.24
C LYS A 241 -7.82 2.96 -28.01
N LYS A 242 -8.94 2.31 -27.71
CA LYS A 242 -10.22 2.97 -27.39
C LYS A 242 -10.12 3.81 -26.12
N LYS A 243 -9.54 3.26 -25.04
CA LYS A 243 -9.36 3.95 -23.74
C LYS A 243 -8.45 5.18 -23.89
N LEU A 244 -7.31 5.04 -24.57
CA LEU A 244 -6.39 6.16 -24.82
C LEU A 244 -7.03 7.26 -25.66
N LYS A 245 -7.78 6.94 -26.72
CA LYS A 245 -8.51 7.95 -27.52
C LYS A 245 -9.49 8.75 -26.67
N LYS A 246 -10.26 8.08 -25.79
CA LYS A 246 -11.21 8.74 -24.87
C LYS A 246 -10.50 9.69 -23.92
N HIS A 247 -9.31 9.30 -23.43
CA HIS A 247 -8.50 10.12 -22.53
C HIS A 247 -7.96 11.39 -23.22
N PHE A 248 -7.38 11.26 -24.43
CA PHE A 248 -6.85 12.40 -25.18
C PHE A 248 -7.94 13.42 -25.55
N VAL A 249 -9.15 12.98 -25.85
CA VAL A 249 -10.29 13.90 -26.12
C VAL A 249 -10.62 14.72 -24.89
N ASN A 250 -10.57 14.15 -23.69
CA ASN A 250 -10.87 14.85 -22.44
C ASN A 250 -9.76 15.83 -22.01
N LEU A 251 -8.53 15.71 -22.53
CA LEU A 251 -7.43 16.64 -22.25
C LEU A 251 -7.39 17.85 -23.19
N VAL A 252 -8.11 17.80 -24.32
CA VAL A 252 -8.11 18.84 -25.36
C VAL A 252 -9.40 19.71 -25.29
N MET A 253 -10.38 19.32 -24.48
CA MET A 253 -11.59 20.11 -24.19
C MET A 253 -11.45 20.85 -22.84
#